data_f9c51f4de888b6dd46c49cb2ebfb3ce7
#
_entry.id   f9c51f4de888b6dd46c49cb2ebfb3ce7
#
_cell.length_a   1.000
_cell.length_b   1.000
_cell.length_c   1.000
_cell.angle_alpha   90.00
_cell.angle_beta   90.00
_cell.angle_gamma   90.00
#
_symmetry.space_group_name_H-M   'P 1'
#
loop_
_entity.id
_entity.type
_entity.pdbx_description
1 polymer ?
#
loop_
_entity_poly.entity_id
_entity_poly.type
_entity_poly.pdbx_seq_one_letter_code
_entity_poly.pdbx_strand_id
1 'polypeptide(L)'
;MTADTVGGVWTYTLELTRALEQTGTQVAVATMGGRMSEEQREEAAAISNLTIYESDFKLEWMDNPWEDVEKAGEWLLQLRDEIQPDLIHLNGMAHAALDWGKPVVAVVHSCVLSWWKAVKDEEAPKEWNKYKELVKKGLQAADVVVAPTQAMLHQAEELYGPFRKSSVVYNGRGQHHFQFGRKEPFVFSLGRVWDEAKNISMLAHIAAELQWPVYIAGDDKHPATGKTVELENVHFLGKLTTKEVSDWLSRASIYALPAKYEPFGLTILEAAMSGCALVVGKTESQAEIWGNAAKYADPNNADELRDSINGLIEDEFCRNIMACRSVKRSHGYTADQMAQDYNHIYRQLLNEPVTA
;
A
#
# COMPACT_ATOMS: atom_id res chain seq x y z
N MET A 1 -12.71 12.04 2.77
CA MET A 1 -11.94 10.78 2.55
C MET A 1 -11.65 10.14 3.90
N THR A 2 -11.64 8.79 4.02
CA THR A 2 -11.09 8.14 5.22
C THR A 2 -9.62 7.80 5.02
N ALA A 3 -8.86 7.69 6.11
CA ALA A 3 -7.47 7.21 6.06
C ALA A 3 -7.13 6.35 7.28
N ASP A 4 -6.29 5.37 7.03
CA ASP A 4 -5.67 4.50 8.03
C ASP A 4 -4.33 5.12 8.45
N THR A 5 -4.09 5.30 9.74
CA THR A 5 -2.82 5.80 10.27
C THR A 5 -1.72 4.71 10.30
N VAL A 6 -2.07 3.46 9.94
CA VAL A 6 -1.18 2.30 9.99
C VAL A 6 -0.80 1.82 8.59
N GLY A 7 0.38 2.14 8.10
CA GLY A 7 0.91 1.58 6.86
C GLY A 7 0.69 2.41 5.60
N GLY A 8 0.64 1.73 4.44
CA GLY A 8 0.70 2.37 3.12
C GLY A 8 -0.49 3.23 2.72
N VAL A 9 -1.65 3.04 3.36
CA VAL A 9 -2.87 3.84 3.08
C VAL A 9 -2.66 5.30 3.49
N TRP A 10 -1.92 5.57 4.57
CA TRP A 10 -1.52 6.93 4.94
C TRP A 10 -0.74 7.61 3.82
N THR A 11 0.34 6.99 3.37
CA THR A 11 1.18 7.50 2.27
C THR A 11 0.37 7.73 0.99
N TYR A 12 -0.46 6.75 0.61
CA TYR A 12 -1.38 6.87 -0.53
C TYR A 12 -2.31 8.09 -0.39
N THR A 13 -2.92 8.27 0.79
CA THR A 13 -3.84 9.39 1.05
C THR A 13 -3.16 10.74 0.89
N LEU A 14 -1.96 10.91 1.44
CA LEU A 14 -1.21 12.16 1.32
C LEU A 14 -0.78 12.44 -0.12
N GLU A 15 -0.28 11.42 -0.84
CA GLU A 15 0.13 11.56 -2.24
C GLU A 15 -1.04 11.94 -3.14
N LEU A 16 -2.18 11.26 -2.98
CA LEU A 16 -3.38 11.57 -3.73
C LEU A 16 -3.89 12.99 -3.42
N THR A 17 -3.97 13.34 -2.12
CA THR A 17 -4.44 14.67 -1.70
C THR A 17 -3.57 15.78 -2.25
N ARG A 18 -2.24 15.64 -2.16
CA ARG A 18 -1.29 16.62 -2.70
C ARG A 18 -1.45 16.79 -4.22
N ALA A 19 -1.60 15.69 -4.96
CA ALA A 19 -1.76 15.75 -6.41
C ALA A 19 -3.12 16.32 -6.83
N LEU A 20 -4.18 16.13 -6.03
CA LEU A 20 -5.51 16.70 -6.25
C LEU A 20 -5.55 18.25 -6.06
N GLU A 21 -4.56 18.84 -5.41
CA GLU A 21 -4.45 20.31 -5.30
C GLU A 21 -4.45 20.99 -6.65
N GLN A 22 -3.81 20.40 -7.66
CA GLN A 22 -3.72 20.95 -9.02
C GLN A 22 -5.09 21.13 -9.68
N THR A 23 -6.12 20.43 -9.23
CA THR A 23 -7.50 20.53 -9.72
C THR A 23 -8.41 21.34 -8.81
N GLY A 24 -7.85 21.98 -7.77
CA GLY A 24 -8.60 22.80 -6.81
C GLY A 24 -9.46 21.98 -5.84
N THR A 25 -9.25 20.66 -5.78
CA THR A 25 -10.02 19.77 -4.91
C THR A 25 -9.58 19.94 -3.46
N GLN A 26 -10.53 20.27 -2.57
CA GLN A 26 -10.30 20.28 -1.12
C GLN A 26 -10.60 18.89 -0.55
N VAL A 27 -9.74 18.40 0.33
CA VAL A 27 -9.87 17.06 0.89
C VAL A 27 -9.98 17.12 2.43
N ALA A 28 -11.11 16.69 2.95
CA ALA A 28 -11.28 16.42 4.37
C ALA A 28 -10.96 14.95 4.64
N VAL A 29 -9.97 14.68 5.48
CA VAL A 29 -9.54 13.31 5.81
C VAL A 29 -9.91 12.97 7.24
N ALA A 30 -10.75 11.94 7.39
CA ALA A 30 -11.12 11.33 8.66
C ALA A 30 -10.16 10.16 8.95
N THR A 31 -9.30 10.28 9.96
CA THR A 31 -8.32 9.25 10.31
C THR A 31 -8.86 8.26 11.34
N MET A 32 -8.52 6.99 11.16
CA MET A 32 -8.85 5.87 12.04
C MET A 32 -7.64 4.93 12.18
N GLY A 33 -7.73 3.97 13.08
CA GLY A 33 -6.67 2.96 13.31
C GLY A 33 -5.69 3.34 14.41
N GLY A 34 -5.85 4.52 15.00
CA GLY A 34 -5.04 5.08 16.07
C GLY A 34 -4.75 6.56 15.86
N ARG A 35 -4.20 7.21 16.88
CA ARG A 35 -3.79 8.62 16.77
C ARG A 35 -2.59 8.76 15.86
N MET A 36 -2.56 9.87 15.12
CA MET A 36 -1.42 10.20 14.27
C MET A 36 -0.15 10.42 15.11
N SER A 37 1.00 10.01 14.58
CA SER A 37 2.31 10.38 15.10
C SER A 37 2.61 11.85 14.84
N GLU A 38 3.64 12.41 15.51
CA GLU A 38 4.08 13.78 15.25
C GLU A 38 4.54 13.95 13.79
N GLU A 39 5.30 12.98 13.26
CA GLU A 39 5.74 12.97 11.88
C GLU A 39 4.56 13.01 10.91
N GLN A 40 3.52 12.20 11.15
CA GLN A 40 2.30 12.23 10.31
C GLN A 40 1.57 13.57 10.37
N ARG A 41 1.57 14.24 11.53
CA ARG A 41 0.98 15.58 11.66
C ARG A 41 1.76 16.63 10.85
N GLU A 42 3.10 16.56 10.90
CA GLU A 42 3.97 17.45 10.13
C GLU A 42 3.79 17.21 8.61
N GLU A 43 3.74 15.95 8.18
CA GLU A 43 3.50 15.61 6.77
C GLU A 43 2.15 16.14 6.26
N ALA A 44 1.09 15.99 7.07
CA ALA A 44 -0.25 16.46 6.74
C ALA A 44 -0.33 18.00 6.72
N ALA A 45 0.30 18.67 7.68
CA ALA A 45 0.33 20.13 7.78
C ALA A 45 1.01 20.83 6.58
N ALA A 46 1.86 20.09 5.86
CA ALA A 46 2.53 20.58 4.65
C ALA A 46 1.65 20.55 3.39
N ILE A 47 0.39 20.09 3.49
CA ILE A 47 -0.53 19.95 2.35
C ILE A 47 -1.66 20.97 2.47
N SER A 48 -1.69 21.96 1.58
CA SER A 48 -2.54 23.14 1.69
C SER A 48 -4.04 22.89 1.48
N ASN A 49 -4.40 21.88 0.68
CA ASN A 49 -5.78 21.48 0.37
C ASN A 49 -6.31 20.36 1.30
N LEU A 50 -5.63 20.08 2.43
CA LEU A 50 -5.96 19.03 3.37
C LEU A 50 -6.48 19.59 4.70
N THR A 51 -7.59 19.03 5.17
CA THR A 51 -8.10 19.23 6.54
C THR A 51 -8.21 17.86 7.22
N ILE A 52 -7.63 17.69 8.41
CA ILE A 52 -7.63 16.43 9.15
C ILE A 52 -8.70 16.45 10.26
N TYR A 53 -9.47 15.38 10.34
CA TYR A 53 -10.36 15.03 11.44
C TYR A 53 -9.84 13.73 12.06
N GLU A 54 -9.29 13.83 13.27
CA GLU A 54 -8.58 12.72 13.91
C GLU A 54 -9.46 11.93 14.86
N SER A 55 -9.41 10.59 14.76
CA SER A 55 -10.00 9.69 15.73
C SER A 55 -9.03 8.56 16.11
N ASP A 56 -9.44 7.72 17.07
CA ASP A 56 -8.73 6.51 17.48
C ASP A 56 -9.59 5.25 17.33
N PHE A 57 -10.70 5.34 16.58
CA PHE A 57 -11.55 4.19 16.28
C PHE A 57 -10.76 3.09 15.57
N LYS A 58 -11.03 1.84 15.97
CA LYS A 58 -10.44 0.68 15.31
C LYS A 58 -10.91 0.55 13.87
N LEU A 59 -10.01 0.02 13.04
CA LEU A 59 -10.34 -0.37 11.68
C LEU A 59 -10.98 -1.76 11.66
N GLU A 60 -11.77 -2.04 10.64
CA GLU A 60 -12.56 -3.27 10.46
C GLU A 60 -11.75 -4.58 10.48
N TRP A 61 -10.44 -4.50 10.25
CA TRP A 61 -9.52 -5.64 10.26
C TRP A 61 -8.77 -5.85 11.60
N MET A 62 -9.00 -4.98 12.59
CA MET A 62 -8.40 -5.08 13.92
C MET A 62 -9.19 -6.02 14.84
N ASP A 63 -8.59 -6.40 15.98
CA ASP A 63 -9.21 -7.27 16.95
C ASP A 63 -10.47 -6.67 17.58
N ASN A 64 -11.59 -7.39 17.50
CA ASN A 64 -12.88 -6.97 18.08
C ASN A 64 -13.27 -5.51 17.73
N PRO A 65 -13.35 -5.14 16.45
CA PRO A 65 -13.48 -3.74 16.07
C PRO A 65 -14.91 -3.23 16.00
N TRP A 66 -15.93 -4.08 16.18
CA TRP A 66 -17.28 -3.82 15.70
C TRP A 66 -17.99 -2.68 16.38
N GLU A 67 -17.78 -2.48 17.68
CA GLU A 67 -18.31 -1.33 18.41
C GLU A 67 -17.68 -0.02 17.91
N ASP A 68 -16.37 -0.05 17.66
CA ASP A 68 -15.64 1.09 17.12
C ASP A 68 -16.06 1.39 15.67
N VAL A 69 -16.27 0.36 14.85
CA VAL A 69 -16.74 0.50 13.46
C VAL A 69 -18.14 1.14 13.42
N GLU A 70 -19.04 0.77 14.34
CA GLU A 70 -20.36 1.37 14.45
C GLU A 70 -20.28 2.85 14.86
N LYS A 71 -19.54 3.16 15.93
CA LYS A 71 -19.32 4.54 16.41
C LYS A 71 -18.60 5.41 15.37
N ALA A 72 -17.61 4.84 14.68
CA ALA A 72 -16.94 5.50 13.57
C ALA A 72 -17.90 5.84 12.44
N GLY A 73 -18.86 4.94 12.15
CA GLY A 73 -19.91 5.20 11.17
C GLY A 73 -20.78 6.39 11.53
N GLU A 74 -21.24 6.49 12.79
CA GLU A 74 -22.00 7.64 13.28
C GLU A 74 -21.18 8.95 13.19
N TRP A 75 -19.94 8.92 13.63
CA TRP A 75 -19.03 10.06 13.54
C TRP A 75 -18.77 10.51 12.10
N LEU A 76 -18.56 9.58 11.17
CA LEU A 76 -18.36 9.88 9.75
C LEU A 76 -19.59 10.54 9.12
N LEU A 77 -20.82 10.11 9.51
CA LEU A 77 -22.06 10.77 9.07
C LEU A 77 -22.23 12.17 9.67
N GLN A 78 -21.80 12.40 10.91
CA GLN A 78 -21.76 13.74 11.51
C GLN A 78 -20.78 14.64 10.75
N LEU A 79 -19.58 14.16 10.42
CA LEU A 79 -18.61 14.90 9.60
C LEU A 79 -19.16 15.21 8.20
N ARG A 80 -19.86 14.26 7.56
CA ARG A 80 -20.55 14.52 6.29
C ARG A 80 -21.53 15.68 6.41
N ASP A 81 -22.34 15.71 7.47
CA ASP A 81 -23.35 16.76 7.69
C ASP A 81 -22.70 18.12 8.03
N GLU A 82 -21.55 18.13 8.68
CA GLU A 82 -20.78 19.35 8.98
C GLU A 82 -20.07 19.89 7.73
N ILE A 83 -19.38 19.02 6.98
CA ILE A 83 -18.51 19.41 5.89
C ILE A 83 -19.30 19.60 4.59
N GLN A 84 -20.42 18.88 4.41
CA GLN A 84 -21.23 18.85 3.18
C GLN A 84 -20.39 18.54 1.92
N PRO A 85 -19.61 17.42 1.89
CA PRO A 85 -18.76 17.10 0.77
C PRO A 85 -19.59 16.77 -0.48
N ASP A 86 -19.00 16.97 -1.65
CA ASP A 86 -19.63 16.60 -2.93
C ASP A 86 -19.58 15.09 -3.17
N LEU A 87 -18.52 14.42 -2.68
CA LEU A 87 -18.24 13.00 -2.89
C LEU A 87 -17.58 12.40 -1.64
N ILE A 88 -17.85 11.12 -1.42
CA ILE A 88 -17.24 10.30 -0.36
C ILE A 88 -16.23 9.35 -0.97
N HIS A 89 -14.99 9.38 -0.45
CA HIS A 89 -13.93 8.44 -0.83
C HIS A 89 -13.48 7.65 0.40
N LEU A 90 -13.69 6.36 0.39
CA LEU A 90 -13.45 5.48 1.53
C LEU A 90 -12.29 4.52 1.24
N ASN A 91 -11.29 4.56 2.11
CA ASN A 91 -10.17 3.61 2.13
C ASN A 91 -10.42 2.41 3.07
N GLY A 92 -11.58 2.39 3.73
CA GLY A 92 -12.15 1.25 4.45
C GLY A 92 -13.47 0.86 3.79
N MET A 93 -13.82 -0.41 3.81
CA MET A 93 -14.87 -0.94 2.96
C MET A 93 -16.24 -1.02 3.67
N ALA A 94 -16.26 -1.34 4.98
CA ALA A 94 -17.52 -1.57 5.72
C ALA A 94 -18.41 -0.33 5.77
N HIS A 95 -17.85 0.87 5.88
CA HIS A 95 -18.59 2.12 5.97
C HIS A 95 -19.23 2.56 4.64
N ALA A 96 -18.90 1.91 3.51
CA ALA A 96 -19.51 2.27 2.23
C ALA A 96 -21.02 1.98 2.16
N ALA A 97 -21.54 1.13 3.05
CA ALA A 97 -22.97 0.83 3.16
C ALA A 97 -23.80 1.84 3.99
N LEU A 98 -23.16 2.87 4.55
CA LEU A 98 -23.87 3.93 5.27
C LEU A 98 -24.74 4.77 4.31
N ASP A 99 -25.78 5.40 4.84
CA ASP A 99 -26.61 6.30 4.05
C ASP A 99 -25.90 7.66 3.89
N TRP A 100 -25.01 7.72 2.92
CA TRP A 100 -24.20 8.91 2.65
C TRP A 100 -24.99 10.05 2.01
N GLY A 101 -26.04 9.75 1.22
CA GLY A 101 -26.73 10.76 0.41
C GLY A 101 -25.82 11.46 -0.62
N LYS A 102 -24.65 10.93 -0.88
CA LYS A 102 -23.59 11.43 -1.77
C LYS A 102 -22.98 10.27 -2.53
N PRO A 103 -22.39 10.48 -3.71
CA PRO A 103 -21.67 9.43 -4.43
C PRO A 103 -20.51 8.86 -3.58
N VAL A 104 -20.33 7.53 -3.64
CA VAL A 104 -19.34 6.80 -2.83
C VAL A 104 -18.35 6.06 -3.73
N VAL A 105 -17.08 6.37 -3.57
CA VAL A 105 -15.94 5.57 -4.06
C VAL A 105 -15.38 4.77 -2.90
N ALA A 106 -15.31 3.44 -3.02
CA ALA A 106 -14.67 2.56 -2.04
C ALA A 106 -13.41 1.95 -2.64
N VAL A 107 -12.27 2.07 -1.95
CA VAL A 107 -10.98 1.56 -2.43
C VAL A 107 -10.60 0.30 -1.66
N VAL A 108 -10.34 -0.79 -2.39
CA VAL A 108 -9.89 -2.06 -1.85
C VAL A 108 -8.36 -2.13 -1.96
N HIS A 109 -7.65 -1.51 -1.01
CA HIS A 109 -6.18 -1.56 -0.96
C HIS A 109 -5.64 -2.96 -0.66
N SER A 110 -6.36 -3.70 0.17
CA SER A 110 -6.11 -5.09 0.57
C SER A 110 -7.34 -5.61 1.30
N CYS A 111 -7.44 -6.92 1.53
CA CYS A 111 -8.48 -7.44 2.40
C CYS A 111 -7.99 -8.66 3.19
N VAL A 112 -8.62 -8.91 4.35
CA VAL A 112 -8.26 -10.02 5.24
C VAL A 112 -8.41 -11.37 4.54
N LEU A 113 -9.47 -11.59 3.77
CA LEU A 113 -9.74 -12.89 3.15
C LEU A 113 -8.70 -13.23 2.06
N SER A 114 -8.32 -12.25 1.22
CA SER A 114 -7.27 -12.45 0.23
C SER A 114 -5.89 -12.62 0.87
N TRP A 115 -5.63 -11.94 2.00
CA TRP A 115 -4.44 -12.15 2.81
C TRP A 115 -4.36 -13.59 3.33
N TRP A 116 -5.45 -14.13 3.93
CA TRP A 116 -5.51 -15.50 4.42
C TRP A 116 -5.22 -16.51 3.30
N LYS A 117 -5.87 -16.36 2.15
CA LYS A 117 -5.66 -17.21 0.98
C LYS A 117 -4.22 -17.19 0.51
N ALA A 118 -3.60 -16.00 0.42
CA ALA A 118 -2.24 -15.86 -0.10
C ALA A 118 -1.13 -16.25 0.90
N VAL A 119 -1.34 -16.00 2.20
CA VAL A 119 -0.29 -16.18 3.22
C VAL A 119 -0.38 -17.54 3.89
N LYS A 120 -1.61 -18.02 4.14
CA LYS A 120 -1.86 -19.30 4.85
C LYS A 120 -2.25 -20.45 3.92
N ASP A 121 -2.58 -20.16 2.67
CA ASP A 121 -3.16 -21.11 1.69
C ASP A 121 -4.47 -21.75 2.21
N GLU A 122 -5.22 -20.98 3.00
CA GLU A 122 -6.44 -21.41 3.68
C GLU A 122 -7.55 -20.35 3.53
N GLU A 123 -8.79 -20.75 3.72
CA GLU A 123 -9.88 -19.78 3.91
C GLU A 123 -9.76 -19.12 5.30
N ALA A 124 -10.15 -17.84 5.37
CA ALA A 124 -10.15 -17.14 6.64
C ALA A 124 -11.07 -17.83 7.67
N PRO A 125 -10.65 -18.00 8.94
CA PRO A 125 -11.45 -18.58 9.98
C PRO A 125 -12.82 -17.92 10.17
N LYS A 126 -13.79 -18.67 10.74
CA LYS A 126 -15.19 -18.21 10.92
C LYS A 126 -15.34 -16.91 11.72
N GLU A 127 -14.35 -16.58 12.54
CA GLU A 127 -14.31 -15.28 13.26
C GLU A 127 -14.32 -14.07 12.31
N TRP A 128 -13.88 -14.25 11.07
CA TRP A 128 -13.89 -13.24 10.01
C TRP A 128 -15.21 -13.16 9.21
N ASN A 129 -16.22 -13.99 9.55
CA ASN A 129 -17.50 -13.96 8.83
C ASN A 129 -18.19 -12.59 8.91
N LYS A 130 -18.17 -11.95 10.09
CA LYS A 130 -18.75 -10.60 10.25
C LYS A 130 -18.02 -9.56 9.41
N TYR A 131 -16.69 -9.64 9.34
CA TYR A 131 -15.89 -8.83 8.43
C TYR A 131 -16.32 -9.06 6.96
N LYS A 132 -16.39 -10.32 6.53
CA LYS A 132 -16.80 -10.69 5.17
C LYS A 132 -18.16 -10.11 4.80
N GLU A 133 -19.14 -10.22 5.69
CA GLU A 133 -20.50 -9.73 5.48
C GLU A 133 -20.53 -8.20 5.35
N LEU A 134 -19.88 -7.47 6.26
CA LEU A 134 -19.90 -6.01 6.28
C LEU A 134 -19.11 -5.42 5.10
N VAL A 135 -17.94 -5.98 4.79
CA VAL A 135 -17.15 -5.58 3.62
C VAL A 135 -17.93 -5.83 2.33
N LYS A 136 -18.54 -7.02 2.19
CA LYS A 136 -19.38 -7.33 1.03
C LYS A 136 -20.54 -6.33 0.88
N LYS A 137 -21.26 -6.06 1.96
CA LYS A 137 -22.37 -5.09 1.96
C LYS A 137 -21.87 -3.70 1.57
N GLY A 138 -20.73 -3.27 2.09
CA GLY A 138 -20.13 -1.97 1.79
C GLY A 138 -19.75 -1.86 0.32
N LEU A 139 -18.98 -2.80 -0.19
CA LEU A 139 -18.54 -2.79 -1.58
C LEU A 139 -19.68 -2.88 -2.59
N GLN A 140 -20.75 -3.65 -2.27
CA GLN A 140 -21.95 -3.73 -3.11
C GLN A 140 -22.81 -2.46 -3.07
N ALA A 141 -22.73 -1.67 -2.00
CA ALA A 141 -23.43 -0.39 -1.86
C ALA A 141 -22.69 0.76 -2.56
N ALA A 142 -21.37 0.71 -2.66
CA ALA A 142 -20.56 1.74 -3.29
C ALA A 142 -20.97 1.99 -4.75
N ASP A 143 -20.89 3.25 -5.21
CA ASP A 143 -21.16 3.60 -6.61
C ASP A 143 -20.02 3.14 -7.52
N VAL A 144 -18.77 3.21 -7.05
CA VAL A 144 -17.59 2.67 -7.73
C VAL A 144 -16.67 2.00 -6.71
N VAL A 145 -16.25 0.77 -7.01
CA VAL A 145 -15.18 0.07 -6.30
C VAL A 145 -13.88 0.24 -7.06
N VAL A 146 -12.83 0.69 -6.38
CA VAL A 146 -11.50 0.87 -6.97
C VAL A 146 -10.51 -0.09 -6.32
N ALA A 147 -9.60 -0.63 -7.10
CA ALA A 147 -8.46 -1.42 -6.59
C ALA A 147 -7.14 -0.91 -7.20
N PRO A 148 -6.00 -1.09 -6.51
CA PRO A 148 -4.70 -0.60 -6.97
C PRO A 148 -4.09 -1.45 -8.10
N THR A 149 -4.67 -2.61 -8.42
CA THR A 149 -4.27 -3.50 -9.52
C THR A 149 -5.47 -4.29 -10.03
N GLN A 150 -5.38 -4.80 -11.27
CA GLN A 150 -6.37 -5.70 -11.83
C GLN A 150 -6.43 -7.02 -11.03
N ALA A 151 -5.27 -7.51 -10.58
CA ALA A 151 -5.19 -8.69 -9.73
C ALA A 151 -5.97 -8.50 -8.42
N MET A 152 -5.81 -7.35 -7.75
CA MET A 152 -6.57 -7.07 -6.51
C MET A 152 -8.06 -6.89 -6.78
N LEU A 153 -8.42 -6.23 -7.89
CA LEU A 153 -9.82 -6.06 -8.27
C LEU A 153 -10.48 -7.41 -8.52
N HIS A 154 -9.81 -8.29 -9.26
CA HIS A 154 -10.31 -9.64 -9.53
C HIS A 154 -10.55 -10.44 -8.24
N GLN A 155 -9.59 -10.43 -7.32
CA GLN A 155 -9.75 -11.06 -6.00
C GLN A 155 -10.94 -10.49 -5.21
N ALA A 156 -11.11 -9.16 -5.24
CA ALA A 156 -12.24 -8.52 -4.57
C ALA A 156 -13.60 -8.90 -5.20
N GLU A 157 -13.67 -9.01 -6.53
CA GLU A 157 -14.87 -9.43 -7.25
C GLU A 157 -15.23 -10.90 -6.96
N GLU A 158 -14.25 -11.79 -6.90
CA GLU A 158 -14.46 -13.20 -6.51
C GLU A 158 -15.01 -13.33 -5.08
N LEU A 159 -14.49 -12.53 -4.14
CA LEU A 159 -14.83 -12.65 -2.72
C LEU A 159 -16.14 -11.94 -2.36
N TYR A 160 -16.44 -10.80 -2.99
CA TYR A 160 -17.47 -9.87 -2.52
C TYR A 160 -18.44 -9.42 -3.63
N GLY A 161 -18.10 -9.63 -4.91
CA GLY A 161 -18.89 -9.15 -6.04
C GLY A 161 -20.30 -9.76 -6.17
N PRO A 162 -21.05 -9.37 -7.20
CA PRO A 162 -20.69 -8.34 -8.18
C PRO A 162 -20.77 -6.91 -7.63
N PHE A 163 -20.03 -5.96 -8.22
CA PHE A 163 -20.09 -4.53 -7.91
C PHE A 163 -20.92 -3.77 -8.95
N ARG A 164 -21.44 -2.57 -8.60
CA ARG A 164 -22.17 -1.71 -9.55
C ARG A 164 -21.28 -1.23 -10.68
N LYS A 165 -20.10 -0.71 -10.30
CA LYS A 165 -19.01 -0.35 -11.20
C LYS A 165 -17.71 -0.68 -10.49
N SER A 166 -16.70 -1.04 -11.25
CA SER A 166 -15.34 -1.22 -10.74
C SER A 166 -14.33 -0.57 -11.67
N SER A 167 -13.19 -0.19 -11.11
CA SER A 167 -12.08 0.42 -11.86
C SER A 167 -10.75 0.07 -11.20
N VAL A 168 -9.69 0.08 -11.98
CA VAL A 168 -8.32 0.03 -11.47
C VAL A 168 -7.73 1.43 -11.53
N VAL A 169 -7.19 1.87 -10.39
CA VAL A 169 -6.35 3.08 -10.32
C VAL A 169 -5.06 2.67 -9.62
N TYR A 170 -3.98 2.63 -10.38
CA TYR A 170 -2.68 2.29 -9.82
C TYR A 170 -2.23 3.35 -8.81
N ASN A 171 -1.65 2.91 -7.70
CA ASN A 171 -1.06 3.85 -6.75
C ASN A 171 0.13 4.56 -7.38
N GLY A 172 0.36 5.80 -6.96
CA GLY A 172 1.47 6.63 -7.43
C GLY A 172 2.28 7.25 -6.31
N ARG A 173 3.50 7.64 -6.62
CA ARG A 173 4.38 8.40 -5.72
C ARG A 173 4.91 9.66 -6.38
N GLY A 174 5.15 10.70 -5.58
CA GLY A 174 5.84 11.91 -6.02
C GLY A 174 7.31 11.62 -6.31
N GLN A 175 7.75 11.90 -7.54
CA GLN A 175 9.13 11.63 -7.97
C GLN A 175 10.18 12.46 -7.19
N HIS A 176 9.79 13.60 -6.64
CA HIS A 176 10.71 14.50 -5.92
C HIS A 176 11.22 13.93 -4.58
N HIS A 177 10.58 12.89 -4.06
CA HIS A 177 11.01 12.24 -2.81
C HIS A 177 12.17 11.26 -3.00
N PHE A 178 12.35 10.72 -4.21
CA PHE A 178 13.28 9.63 -4.47
C PHE A 178 14.28 10.01 -5.56
N GLN A 179 15.57 9.91 -5.24
CA GLN A 179 16.65 10.33 -6.12
C GLN A 179 17.67 9.21 -6.33
N PHE A 180 18.35 9.28 -7.46
CA PHE A 180 19.49 8.39 -7.73
C PHE A 180 20.70 8.87 -6.94
N GLY A 181 21.35 7.94 -6.23
CA GLY A 181 22.64 8.12 -5.59
C GLY A 181 23.71 7.21 -6.20
N ARG A 182 24.93 7.30 -5.64
CA ARG A 182 25.96 6.33 -5.94
C ARG A 182 25.59 4.97 -5.34
N LYS A 183 25.40 3.95 -6.19
CA LYS A 183 25.02 2.61 -5.74
C LYS A 183 26.17 1.92 -5.01
N GLU A 184 25.82 1.30 -3.90
CA GLU A 184 26.70 0.53 -3.02
C GLU A 184 26.33 -0.94 -3.04
N PRO A 185 27.29 -1.86 -2.77
CA PRO A 185 27.06 -3.30 -2.85
C PRO A 185 26.31 -3.83 -1.61
N PHE A 186 25.01 -3.58 -1.53
CA PHE A 186 24.14 -4.16 -0.51
C PHE A 186 22.71 -4.38 -1.02
N VAL A 187 22.00 -5.27 -0.32
CA VAL A 187 20.58 -5.54 -0.49
C VAL A 187 19.80 -4.78 0.57
N PHE A 188 18.74 -4.08 0.17
CA PHE A 188 17.85 -3.38 1.08
C PHE A 188 16.44 -3.95 1.02
N SER A 189 15.75 -4.00 2.15
CA SER A 189 14.34 -4.35 2.27
C SER A 189 13.64 -3.42 3.23
N LEU A 190 12.38 -3.09 2.93
CA LEU A 190 11.56 -2.21 3.77
C LEU A 190 10.14 -2.77 3.91
N GLY A 191 9.69 -2.93 5.14
CA GLY A 191 8.32 -3.36 5.43
C GLY A 191 8.09 -3.70 6.89
N ARG A 192 6.84 -3.97 7.24
CA ARG A 192 6.48 -4.46 8.56
C ARG A 192 7.07 -5.87 8.74
N VAL A 193 8.09 -5.98 9.58
CA VAL A 193 8.84 -7.25 9.78
C VAL A 193 7.96 -8.33 10.40
N TRP A 194 7.01 -7.94 11.23
CA TRP A 194 6.05 -8.83 11.87
C TRP A 194 4.94 -9.34 10.93
N ASP A 195 4.76 -8.72 9.75
CA ASP A 195 3.72 -9.08 8.79
C ASP A 195 4.20 -10.26 7.92
N GLU A 196 3.62 -11.42 8.15
CA GLU A 196 3.94 -12.64 7.40
C GLU A 196 3.77 -12.47 5.87
N ALA A 197 2.88 -11.55 5.45
CA ALA A 197 2.69 -11.24 4.04
C ALA A 197 3.94 -10.66 3.39
N LYS A 198 4.75 -9.87 4.14
CA LYS A 198 6.00 -9.28 3.65
C LYS A 198 7.13 -10.30 3.56
N ASN A 199 7.04 -11.39 4.33
CA ASN A 199 7.95 -12.53 4.29
C ASN A 199 9.44 -12.16 4.48
N ILE A 200 9.70 -11.12 5.27
CA ILE A 200 11.05 -10.58 5.52
C ILE A 200 11.94 -11.62 6.24
N SER A 201 11.33 -12.50 7.04
CA SER A 201 12.04 -13.60 7.70
C SER A 201 12.73 -14.54 6.71
N MET A 202 12.16 -14.77 5.52
CA MET A 202 12.81 -15.58 4.48
C MET A 202 14.07 -14.89 3.94
N LEU A 203 14.04 -13.57 3.76
CA LEU A 203 15.23 -12.81 3.34
C LEU A 203 16.32 -12.90 4.42
N ALA A 204 15.96 -12.77 5.71
CA ALA A 204 16.90 -12.94 6.82
C ALA A 204 17.48 -14.37 6.87
N HIS A 205 16.66 -15.39 6.60
CA HIS A 205 17.10 -16.78 6.58
C HIS A 205 18.21 -17.04 5.55
N ILE A 206 18.11 -16.48 4.35
CA ILE A 206 19.11 -16.66 3.30
C ILE A 206 20.29 -15.67 3.38
N ALA A 207 20.22 -14.66 4.25
CA ALA A 207 21.16 -13.54 4.25
C ALA A 207 22.62 -13.97 4.47
N ALA A 208 22.86 -15.04 5.26
CA ALA A 208 24.19 -15.60 5.49
C ALA A 208 24.81 -16.23 4.24
N GLU A 209 24.00 -16.59 3.23
CA GLU A 209 24.44 -17.19 1.96
C GLU A 209 24.62 -16.15 0.84
N LEU A 210 24.34 -14.87 1.12
CA LEU A 210 24.52 -13.78 0.18
C LEU A 210 25.92 -13.18 0.31
N GLN A 211 26.53 -12.80 -0.81
CA GLN A 211 27.84 -12.18 -0.84
C GLN A 211 27.82 -10.72 -0.36
N TRP A 212 26.66 -10.08 -0.38
CA TRP A 212 26.48 -8.69 0.05
C TRP A 212 25.69 -8.60 1.34
N PRO A 213 25.96 -7.58 2.18
CA PRO A 213 25.17 -7.38 3.39
C PRO A 213 23.71 -7.04 3.07
N VAL A 214 22.82 -7.49 3.96
CA VAL A 214 21.38 -7.22 3.89
C VAL A 214 21.00 -6.24 4.99
N TYR A 215 20.38 -5.13 4.59
CA TYR A 215 19.82 -4.13 5.49
C TYR A 215 18.30 -4.18 5.43
N ILE A 216 17.65 -4.23 6.58
CA ILE A 216 16.20 -4.30 6.72
C ILE A 216 15.72 -3.15 7.58
N ALA A 217 14.74 -2.40 7.09
CA ALA A 217 14.06 -1.35 7.84
C ALA A 217 12.57 -1.68 8.00
N GLY A 218 11.98 -1.16 9.07
CA GLY A 218 10.54 -1.28 9.32
C GLY A 218 10.21 -1.54 10.78
N ASP A 219 8.93 -1.79 11.04
CA ASP A 219 8.42 -2.11 12.37
C ASP A 219 8.56 -3.60 12.64
N ASP A 220 9.30 -3.96 13.67
CA ASP A 220 9.50 -5.34 14.13
C ASP A 220 8.48 -5.79 15.18
N LYS A 221 7.72 -4.83 15.74
CA LYS A 221 6.78 -5.07 16.82
C LYS A 221 5.35 -5.20 16.31
N HIS A 222 4.73 -6.37 16.55
CA HIS A 222 3.33 -6.60 16.19
C HIS A 222 2.40 -5.70 17.03
N PRO A 223 1.54 -4.87 16.41
CA PRO A 223 0.78 -3.84 17.11
C PRO A 223 -0.21 -4.39 18.15
N ALA A 224 -0.85 -5.53 17.89
CA ALA A 224 -1.83 -6.11 18.81
C ALA A 224 -1.20 -6.95 19.92
N THR A 225 -0.14 -7.74 19.62
CA THR A 225 0.45 -8.67 20.58
C THR A 225 1.67 -8.13 21.30
N GLY A 226 2.27 -7.06 20.78
CA GLY A 226 3.52 -6.50 21.28
C GLY A 226 4.76 -7.39 21.07
N LYS A 227 4.60 -8.54 20.38
CA LYS A 227 5.72 -9.44 20.08
C LYS A 227 6.67 -8.81 19.09
N THR A 228 7.95 -8.91 19.37
CA THR A 228 9.03 -8.48 18.49
C THR A 228 9.56 -9.65 17.68
N VAL A 229 9.87 -9.42 16.41
CA VAL A 229 10.51 -10.40 15.54
C VAL A 229 12.00 -10.16 15.55
N GLU A 230 12.77 -11.16 15.97
CA GLU A 230 14.23 -11.15 15.89
C GLU A 230 14.67 -11.62 14.51
N LEU A 231 15.61 -10.89 13.90
CA LEU A 231 16.19 -11.21 12.61
C LEU A 231 17.67 -11.51 12.78
N GLU A 232 18.11 -12.64 12.27
CA GLU A 232 19.52 -13.04 12.28
C GLU A 232 20.18 -12.75 10.92
N ASN A 233 21.51 -12.60 10.91
CA ASN A 233 22.35 -12.43 9.72
C ASN A 233 22.04 -11.18 8.88
N VAL A 234 21.35 -10.20 9.43
CA VAL A 234 20.99 -8.93 8.75
C VAL A 234 21.29 -7.73 9.63
N HIS A 235 21.40 -6.57 9.01
CA HIS A 235 21.50 -5.29 9.71
C HIS A 235 20.09 -4.70 9.84
N PHE A 236 19.49 -4.82 11.02
CA PHE A 236 18.18 -4.25 11.29
C PHE A 236 18.30 -2.77 11.69
N LEU A 237 17.57 -1.90 10.96
CA LEU A 237 17.65 -0.44 11.09
C LEU A 237 16.50 0.16 11.92
N GLY A 238 15.48 -0.66 12.27
CA GLY A 238 14.27 -0.16 12.90
C GLY A 238 13.40 0.65 11.93
N LYS A 239 12.49 1.45 12.48
CA LYS A 239 11.68 2.40 11.71
C LYS A 239 12.55 3.54 11.21
N LEU A 240 12.36 3.90 9.94
CA LEU A 240 13.02 5.03 9.29
C LEU A 240 11.99 6.07 8.87
N THR A 241 12.36 7.33 8.91
CA THR A 241 11.62 8.44 8.32
C THR A 241 11.62 8.33 6.79
N THR A 242 10.67 8.98 6.11
CA THR A 242 10.61 9.02 4.64
C THR A 242 11.93 9.49 4.03
N LYS A 243 12.60 10.45 4.64
CA LYS A 243 13.92 10.95 4.20
C LYS A 243 15.01 9.90 4.33
N GLU A 244 15.09 9.21 5.47
CA GLU A 244 16.08 8.14 5.69
C GLU A 244 15.84 6.97 4.73
N VAL A 245 14.57 6.60 4.48
CA VAL A 245 14.22 5.59 3.48
C VAL A 245 14.74 6.00 2.09
N SER A 246 14.51 7.25 1.69
CA SER A 246 15.02 7.79 0.42
C SER A 246 16.55 7.72 0.35
N ASP A 247 17.25 8.07 1.43
CA ASP A 247 18.71 8.02 1.51
C ASP A 247 19.24 6.58 1.37
N TRP A 248 18.61 5.60 2.04
CA TRP A 248 18.97 4.19 1.92
C TRP A 248 18.69 3.65 0.51
N LEU A 249 17.52 3.91 -0.05
CA LEU A 249 17.15 3.48 -1.40
C LEU A 249 18.05 4.10 -2.47
N SER A 250 18.48 5.36 -2.30
CA SER A 250 19.37 6.02 -3.25
C SER A 250 20.71 5.27 -3.43
N ARG A 251 21.20 4.65 -2.35
CA ARG A 251 22.47 3.91 -2.29
C ARG A 251 22.33 2.41 -2.56
N ALA A 252 21.18 1.81 -2.24
CA ALA A 252 20.96 0.38 -2.43
C ALA A 252 21.08 -0.04 -3.90
N SER A 253 21.92 -1.05 -4.21
CA SER A 253 22.00 -1.64 -5.55
C SER A 253 20.80 -2.56 -5.84
N ILE A 254 20.36 -3.33 -4.85
CA ILE A 254 19.26 -4.30 -4.96
C ILE A 254 18.24 -4.00 -3.87
N TYR A 255 16.98 -3.99 -4.26
CA TYR A 255 15.85 -4.01 -3.33
C TYR A 255 15.18 -5.39 -3.41
N ALA A 256 15.01 -6.05 -2.26
CA ALA A 256 14.39 -7.37 -2.20
C ALA A 256 13.18 -7.37 -1.25
N LEU A 257 12.01 -7.79 -1.75
CA LEU A 257 10.80 -8.01 -0.96
C LEU A 257 10.09 -9.29 -1.42
N PRO A 258 10.36 -10.45 -0.81
CA PRO A 258 9.79 -11.73 -1.21
C PRO A 258 8.36 -11.91 -0.68
N ALA A 259 7.51 -10.90 -0.85
CA ALA A 259 6.17 -10.88 -0.29
C ALA A 259 5.28 -12.00 -0.85
N LYS A 260 4.51 -12.64 0.03
CA LYS A 260 3.44 -13.61 -0.30
C LYS A 260 2.17 -12.91 -0.76
N TYR A 261 1.94 -11.70 -0.23
CA TYR A 261 0.80 -10.86 -0.55
C TYR A 261 1.21 -9.40 -0.54
N GLU A 262 1.12 -8.78 -1.70
CA GLU A 262 1.43 -7.37 -1.91
C GLU A 262 0.54 -6.82 -3.04
N PRO A 263 -0.61 -6.22 -2.74
CA PRO A 263 -1.54 -5.74 -3.76
C PRO A 263 -0.97 -4.70 -4.72
N PHE A 264 -0.02 -3.88 -4.27
CA PHE A 264 0.67 -2.90 -5.12
C PHE A 264 2.18 -2.82 -4.83
N GLY A 265 2.57 -2.45 -3.60
CA GLY A 265 3.97 -2.33 -3.21
C GLY A 265 4.55 -0.94 -3.39
N LEU A 266 4.09 0.04 -2.59
CA LEU A 266 4.65 1.40 -2.62
C LEU A 266 6.16 1.41 -2.36
N THR A 267 6.66 0.59 -1.44
CA THR A 267 8.10 0.50 -1.15
C THR A 267 8.93 -0.06 -2.31
N ILE A 268 8.33 -0.95 -3.13
CA ILE A 268 8.95 -1.46 -4.35
C ILE A 268 8.99 -0.34 -5.41
N LEU A 269 7.92 0.46 -5.50
CA LEU A 269 7.89 1.62 -6.39
C LEU A 269 8.94 2.67 -5.99
N GLU A 270 9.08 2.96 -4.71
CA GLU A 270 10.09 3.85 -4.15
C GLU A 270 11.52 3.38 -4.48
N ALA A 271 11.77 2.07 -4.34
CA ALA A 271 13.03 1.46 -4.72
C ALA A 271 13.32 1.55 -6.22
N ALA A 272 12.30 1.34 -7.06
CA ALA A 272 12.41 1.49 -8.49
C ALA A 272 12.73 2.94 -8.89
N MET A 273 12.01 3.93 -8.32
CA MET A 273 12.28 5.36 -8.53
C MET A 273 13.69 5.76 -8.12
N SER A 274 14.26 5.08 -7.12
CA SER A 274 15.62 5.29 -6.64
C SER A 274 16.69 4.52 -7.44
N GLY A 275 16.32 3.75 -8.46
CA GLY A 275 17.23 3.03 -9.32
C GLY A 275 17.79 1.73 -8.72
N CYS A 276 17.02 1.05 -7.89
CA CYS A 276 17.37 -0.29 -7.42
C CYS A 276 16.99 -1.36 -8.47
N ALA A 277 17.79 -2.41 -8.58
CA ALA A 277 17.36 -3.64 -9.21
C ALA A 277 16.40 -4.37 -8.26
N LEU A 278 15.26 -4.84 -8.78
CA LEU A 278 14.19 -5.40 -7.97
C LEU A 278 14.21 -6.93 -7.94
N VAL A 279 14.10 -7.52 -6.73
CA VAL A 279 13.77 -8.93 -6.51
C VAL A 279 12.52 -9.00 -5.66
N VAL A 280 11.42 -9.51 -6.21
CA VAL A 280 10.11 -9.48 -5.57
C VAL A 280 9.44 -10.85 -5.53
N GLY A 281 8.51 -11.03 -4.62
CA GLY A 281 7.70 -12.24 -4.58
C GLY A 281 6.89 -12.43 -5.87
N LYS A 282 6.83 -13.67 -6.36
CA LYS A 282 6.08 -14.03 -7.57
C LYS A 282 4.58 -14.06 -7.28
N THR A 283 3.94 -12.89 -7.36
CA THR A 283 2.49 -12.71 -7.22
C THR A 283 1.91 -12.09 -8.48
N GLU A 284 0.60 -12.27 -8.72
CA GLU A 284 -0.07 -11.71 -9.90
C GLU A 284 0.03 -10.19 -9.95
N SER A 285 -0.19 -9.52 -8.82
CA SER A 285 -0.09 -8.05 -8.72
C SER A 285 1.32 -7.54 -9.03
N GLN A 286 2.37 -8.21 -8.53
CA GLN A 286 3.74 -7.79 -8.83
C GLN A 286 4.12 -8.08 -10.29
N ALA A 287 3.62 -9.16 -10.89
CA ALA A 287 3.80 -9.44 -12.30
C ALA A 287 3.09 -8.41 -13.19
N GLU A 288 1.87 -7.98 -12.81
CA GLU A 288 1.12 -6.92 -13.48
C GLU A 288 1.88 -5.58 -13.46
N ILE A 289 2.40 -5.18 -12.29
CA ILE A 289 3.07 -3.89 -12.11
C ILE A 289 4.44 -3.89 -12.77
N TRP A 290 5.27 -4.90 -12.53
CA TRP A 290 6.69 -4.85 -12.90
C TRP A 290 7.03 -5.57 -14.21
N GLY A 291 6.22 -6.56 -14.65
CA GLY A 291 6.48 -7.29 -15.90
C GLY A 291 7.91 -7.82 -15.98
N ASN A 292 8.70 -7.35 -16.96
CA ASN A 292 10.10 -7.72 -17.12
C ASN A 292 11.09 -6.76 -16.41
N ALA A 293 10.61 -5.89 -15.54
CA ALA A 293 11.40 -4.91 -14.79
C ALA A 293 11.82 -5.39 -13.38
N ALA A 294 11.43 -6.59 -12.98
CA ALA A 294 11.85 -7.22 -11.74
C ALA A 294 12.29 -8.67 -11.96
N LYS A 295 13.11 -9.20 -11.06
CA LYS A 295 13.29 -10.63 -10.85
C LYS A 295 12.22 -11.11 -9.89
N TYR A 296 11.69 -12.30 -10.14
CA TYR A 296 10.66 -12.92 -9.31
C TYR A 296 11.22 -14.14 -8.62
N ALA A 297 10.86 -14.36 -7.37
CA ALA A 297 11.14 -15.59 -6.64
C ALA A 297 9.84 -16.12 -6.03
N ASP A 298 9.64 -17.44 -6.04
CA ASP A 298 8.55 -18.05 -5.30
C ASP A 298 8.71 -17.69 -3.81
N PRO A 299 7.71 -17.03 -3.18
CA PRO A 299 7.81 -16.61 -1.80
C PRO A 299 7.89 -17.77 -0.78
N ASN A 300 7.76 -19.01 -1.25
CA ASN A 300 7.95 -20.22 -0.43
C ASN A 300 9.24 -20.99 -0.76
N ASN A 301 10.08 -20.46 -1.68
CA ASN A 301 11.32 -21.10 -2.13
C ASN A 301 12.54 -20.24 -1.80
N ALA A 302 13.23 -20.56 -0.70
CA ALA A 302 14.42 -19.84 -0.23
C ALA A 302 15.58 -19.91 -1.24
N ASP A 303 15.79 -21.05 -1.92
CA ASP A 303 16.85 -21.22 -2.91
C ASP A 303 16.62 -20.33 -4.13
N GLU A 304 15.39 -20.23 -4.64
CA GLU A 304 15.04 -19.35 -5.75
C GLU A 304 15.27 -17.88 -5.42
N LEU A 305 14.94 -17.46 -4.19
CA LEU A 305 15.19 -16.10 -3.70
C LEU A 305 16.69 -15.82 -3.61
N ARG A 306 17.47 -16.73 -2.99
CA ARG A 306 18.93 -16.62 -2.91
C ARG A 306 19.57 -16.51 -4.28
N ASP A 307 19.22 -17.42 -5.19
CA ASP A 307 19.82 -17.50 -6.54
C ASP A 307 19.44 -16.27 -7.38
N SER A 308 18.23 -15.74 -7.22
CA SER A 308 17.80 -14.50 -7.87
C SER A 308 18.61 -13.29 -7.41
N ILE A 309 18.90 -13.20 -6.09
CA ILE A 309 19.71 -12.11 -5.53
C ILE A 309 21.18 -12.27 -5.92
N ASN A 310 21.77 -13.46 -5.73
CA ASN A 310 23.17 -13.73 -6.08
C ASN A 310 23.44 -13.53 -7.57
N GLY A 311 22.51 -13.92 -8.45
CA GLY A 311 22.62 -13.66 -9.88
C GLY A 311 22.68 -12.17 -10.24
N LEU A 312 22.04 -11.28 -9.46
CA LEU A 312 22.20 -9.84 -9.62
C LEU A 312 23.48 -9.30 -8.95
N ILE A 313 23.97 -9.94 -7.90
CA ILE A 313 25.25 -9.58 -7.26
C ILE A 313 26.42 -9.86 -8.20
N GLU A 314 26.44 -11.03 -8.81
CA GLU A 314 27.52 -11.53 -9.64
C GLU A 314 27.55 -10.89 -11.03
N ASP A 315 26.39 -10.59 -11.61
CA ASP A 315 26.27 -9.98 -12.93
C ASP A 315 25.88 -8.50 -12.83
N GLU A 316 26.90 -7.63 -12.81
CA GLU A 316 26.70 -6.18 -12.77
C GLU A 316 25.94 -5.65 -13.98
N PHE A 317 26.17 -6.22 -15.17
CA PHE A 317 25.49 -5.79 -16.38
C PHE A 317 23.99 -6.11 -16.31
N CYS A 318 23.64 -7.32 -15.90
CA CYS A 318 22.25 -7.71 -15.67
C CYS A 318 21.59 -6.82 -14.60
N ARG A 319 22.27 -6.58 -13.47
CA ARG A 319 21.79 -5.71 -12.39
C ARG A 319 21.48 -4.30 -12.90
N ASN A 320 22.39 -3.71 -13.68
CA ASN A 320 22.20 -2.37 -14.23
C ASN A 320 21.04 -2.31 -15.24
N ILE A 321 20.87 -3.33 -16.08
CA ILE A 321 19.70 -3.44 -16.98
C ILE A 321 18.41 -3.51 -16.17
N MET A 322 18.35 -4.34 -15.11
CA MET A 322 17.17 -4.47 -14.28
C MET A 322 16.84 -3.15 -13.56
N ALA A 323 17.84 -2.46 -13.03
CA ALA A 323 17.68 -1.13 -12.44
C ALA A 323 17.12 -0.10 -13.44
N CYS A 324 17.66 -0.05 -14.67
CA CYS A 324 17.14 0.82 -15.73
C CYS A 324 15.67 0.49 -16.10
N ARG A 325 15.32 -0.81 -16.16
CA ARG A 325 13.94 -1.24 -16.44
C ARG A 325 12.98 -0.85 -15.32
N SER A 326 13.39 -1.02 -14.06
CA SER A 326 12.56 -0.66 -12.89
C SER A 326 12.28 0.85 -12.88
N VAL A 327 13.29 1.69 -13.13
CA VAL A 327 13.12 3.14 -13.26
C VAL A 327 12.16 3.49 -14.39
N LYS A 328 12.38 2.94 -15.59
CA LYS A 328 11.50 3.20 -16.74
C LYS A 328 10.05 2.80 -16.42
N ARG A 329 9.86 1.68 -15.74
CA ARG A 329 8.52 1.20 -15.38
C ARG A 329 7.86 2.08 -14.32
N SER A 330 8.62 2.59 -13.33
CA SER A 330 8.11 3.45 -12.27
C SER A 330 7.52 4.77 -12.77
N HIS A 331 7.96 5.27 -13.93
CA HIS A 331 7.41 6.49 -14.55
C HIS A 331 5.91 6.37 -14.90
N GLY A 332 5.37 5.16 -15.00
CA GLY A 332 3.94 4.94 -15.20
C GLY A 332 3.10 5.04 -13.92
N TYR A 333 3.73 5.22 -12.74
CA TYR A 333 3.07 5.16 -11.43
C TYR A 333 3.35 6.44 -10.63
N THR A 334 2.95 7.58 -11.17
CA THR A 334 3.11 8.89 -10.53
C THR A 334 1.87 9.29 -9.74
N ALA A 335 2.05 10.13 -8.70
CA ALA A 335 0.93 10.69 -7.95
C ALA A 335 -0.01 11.51 -8.86
N ASP A 336 0.54 12.21 -9.86
CA ASP A 336 -0.24 12.99 -10.82
C ASP A 336 -1.14 12.09 -11.69
N GLN A 337 -0.63 10.96 -12.19
CA GLN A 337 -1.43 10.01 -12.96
C GLN A 337 -2.53 9.40 -12.08
N MET A 338 -2.21 9.00 -10.86
CA MET A 338 -3.19 8.50 -9.89
C MET A 338 -4.31 9.52 -9.64
N ALA A 339 -3.96 10.80 -9.45
CA ALA A 339 -4.94 11.86 -9.24
C ALA A 339 -5.79 12.13 -10.49
N GLN A 340 -5.22 12.06 -11.69
CA GLN A 340 -5.96 12.18 -12.95
C GLN A 340 -7.00 11.07 -13.10
N ASP A 341 -6.63 9.82 -12.80
CA ASP A 341 -7.51 8.68 -12.88
C ASP A 341 -8.66 8.79 -11.87
N TYR A 342 -8.38 9.19 -10.63
CA TYR A 342 -9.42 9.46 -9.63
C TYR A 342 -10.32 10.64 -10.02
N ASN A 343 -9.77 11.73 -10.53
CA ASN A 343 -10.56 12.87 -10.99
C ASN A 343 -11.52 12.48 -12.12
N HIS A 344 -11.09 11.58 -13.01
CA HIS A 344 -11.98 11.06 -14.04
C HIS A 344 -13.19 10.34 -13.41
N ILE A 345 -12.96 9.47 -12.41
CA ILE A 345 -14.02 8.78 -11.67
C ILE A 345 -14.94 9.78 -10.94
N TYR A 346 -14.36 10.77 -10.23
CA TYR A 346 -15.11 11.77 -9.48
C TYR A 346 -16.03 12.59 -10.38
N ARG A 347 -15.52 13.09 -11.52
CA ARG A 347 -16.32 13.86 -12.48
C ARG A 347 -17.47 13.04 -13.06
N GLN A 348 -17.24 11.76 -13.37
CA GLN A 348 -18.31 10.88 -13.82
C GLN A 348 -19.44 10.72 -12.78
N LEU A 349 -19.07 10.62 -11.50
CA LEU A 349 -20.03 10.48 -10.40
C LEU A 349 -20.80 11.78 -10.14
N LEU A 350 -20.14 12.91 -10.29
CA LEU A 350 -20.73 14.23 -10.11
C LEU A 350 -21.46 14.73 -11.38
N ASN A 351 -21.51 13.93 -12.46
CA ASN A 351 -22.07 14.30 -13.78
C ASN A 351 -21.44 15.58 -14.37
N GLU A 352 -20.18 15.85 -14.05
CA GLU A 352 -19.41 16.93 -14.64
C GLU A 352 -18.85 16.53 -16.02
N PRO A 353 -18.75 17.50 -16.99
CA PRO A 353 -18.14 17.18 -18.28
C PRO A 353 -16.66 16.80 -18.08
N VAL A 354 -16.29 15.63 -18.63
CA VAL A 354 -14.89 15.19 -18.66
C VAL A 354 -14.13 16.09 -19.63
N THR A 355 -13.30 16.97 -19.12
CA THR A 355 -12.38 17.76 -19.97
C THR A 355 -11.29 16.84 -20.50
N ALA A 356 -11.17 16.76 -21.83
CA ALA A 356 -10.16 15.97 -22.55
C ALA A 356 -8.73 16.47 -22.29
#